data_678444c7d9fc24754f30d15d78a52109
#
_entry.id   678444c7d9fc24754f30d15d78a52109
#
_cell.length_a   1.000
_cell.length_b   1.000
_cell.length_c   1.000
_cell.angle_alpha   90.00
_cell.angle_beta   90.00
_cell.angle_gamma   90.00
#
_symmetry.space_group_name_H-M   'P 1'
#
loop_
_entity.id
_entity.type
_entity.pdbx_description
1 polymer ?
#
loop_
_entity_poly.entity_id
_entity_poly.type
_entity_poly.pdbx_seq_one_letter_code
_entity_poly.pdbx_strand_id
1 'polypeptide(L)'
;MRSLVLTALWFGLAGSRMLWESPHSVDTGDERNHFYVISHGTFGEDDSLTHAHDPTDSHRNVMKVKYADGSYSGTDHRGVQFYSQPPGVKGHSELTLSYDVYFAHNFDWVSGGKLPGLWGGVQTCSGHRSPEHCFSTRFMWRRGGDGEVYAYIPHEQYPSYSSWCSNSHIICNSNSGQSIGRGDFVFHHDKWQKLTQYVKLNDVGSHNGVLKVWLDKTLVYHSSSLVFRKHSSIHIDGMFFSTFFGGGDSDWASTADTYTLFRDFRIYDTHMDPVGITFG
;
A
#
# COMPACT_ATOMS: atom_id res chain seq x y z
N MET A 1 -8.93 34.53 -52.30
CA MET A 1 -8.37 33.31 -51.69
C MET A 1 -8.08 33.58 -50.21
N ARG A 2 -8.93 33.11 -49.32
CA ARG A 2 -8.67 33.26 -47.86
C ARG A 2 -8.10 31.92 -47.37
N SER A 3 -6.86 31.96 -46.86
CA SER A 3 -6.20 30.78 -46.29
C SER A 3 -6.76 30.53 -44.90
N LEU A 4 -7.39 29.37 -44.69
CA LEU A 4 -7.75 28.87 -43.37
C LEU A 4 -6.50 28.25 -42.72
N VAL A 5 -6.02 28.89 -41.65
CA VAL A 5 -5.03 28.28 -40.75
C VAL A 5 -5.75 27.37 -39.80
N LEU A 6 -5.67 26.05 -39.97
CA LEU A 6 -6.08 25.07 -38.98
C LEU A 6 -5.02 25.03 -37.86
N THR A 7 -5.37 25.59 -36.70
CA THR A 7 -4.62 25.38 -35.46
C THR A 7 -5.00 23.99 -34.92
N ALA A 8 -4.13 23.02 -35.07
CA ALA A 8 -4.25 21.72 -34.43
C ALA A 8 -4.00 21.89 -32.92
N LEU A 9 -5.04 21.80 -32.11
CA LEU A 9 -4.93 21.67 -30.66
C LEU A 9 -4.37 20.27 -30.34
N TRP A 10 -3.11 20.21 -30.01
CA TRP A 10 -2.50 19.04 -29.41
C TRP A 10 -3.03 18.92 -27.97
N PHE A 11 -4.03 18.07 -27.73
CA PHE A 11 -4.30 17.53 -26.40
C PHE A 11 -3.19 16.52 -26.12
N GLY A 12 -2.11 16.96 -25.47
CA GLY A 12 -1.14 16.05 -24.88
C GLY A 12 -1.87 15.21 -23.84
N LEU A 13 -1.97 13.89 -24.05
CA LEU A 13 -2.28 12.94 -22.99
C LEU A 13 -1.19 13.14 -21.94
N ALA A 14 -1.56 13.74 -20.79
CA ALA A 14 -0.67 13.84 -19.64
C ALA A 14 -0.43 12.40 -19.15
N GLY A 15 0.70 11.82 -19.54
CA GLY A 15 1.15 10.55 -19.02
C GLY A 15 1.45 10.68 -17.52
N SER A 16 1.26 9.63 -16.75
CA SER A 16 1.66 9.59 -15.35
C SER A 16 3.15 9.85 -15.22
N ARG A 17 3.53 10.78 -14.33
CA ARG A 17 4.92 11.10 -14.03
C ARG A 17 5.36 10.32 -12.80
N MET A 18 6.49 9.63 -12.90
CA MET A 18 7.11 9.00 -11.74
C MET A 18 7.70 10.08 -10.84
N LEU A 19 7.26 10.12 -9.59
CA LEU A 19 7.72 11.04 -8.56
C LEU A 19 8.94 10.48 -7.81
N TRP A 20 8.92 9.18 -7.56
CA TRP A 20 9.96 8.50 -6.81
C TRP A 20 10.04 7.02 -7.16
N GLU A 21 11.26 6.50 -7.10
CA GLU A 21 11.58 5.08 -7.25
C GLU A 21 12.62 4.70 -6.19
N SER A 22 12.49 3.51 -5.59
CA SER A 22 13.51 2.97 -4.71
C SER A 22 14.78 2.58 -5.49
N PRO A 23 15.96 2.54 -4.85
CA PRO A 23 17.16 2.01 -5.48
C PRO A 23 16.93 0.61 -6.06
N HIS A 24 17.57 0.34 -7.22
CA HIS A 24 17.49 -0.98 -7.86
C HIS A 24 18.08 -2.08 -6.98
N SER A 25 19.17 -1.80 -6.29
CA SER A 25 19.78 -2.68 -5.29
C SER A 25 19.88 -1.93 -3.96
N VAL A 26 19.63 -2.60 -2.85
CA VAL A 26 19.62 -2.00 -1.51
C VAL A 26 20.78 -2.59 -0.73
N ASP A 27 21.66 -1.73 -0.25
CA ASP A 27 22.78 -2.11 0.63
C ASP A 27 22.45 -1.80 2.10
N THR A 28 23.05 -2.54 3.03
CA THR A 28 22.74 -2.46 4.45
C THR A 28 22.96 -1.07 5.04
N GLY A 29 21.96 -0.58 5.77
CA GLY A 29 22.08 0.57 6.67
C GLY A 29 21.65 1.92 6.09
N ASP A 30 21.17 1.97 4.85
CA ASP A 30 20.78 3.25 4.22
C ASP A 30 19.29 3.35 3.84
N GLU A 31 18.46 2.42 4.31
CA GLU A 31 17.02 2.39 4.00
C GLU A 31 16.31 3.65 4.49
N ARG A 32 16.70 4.18 5.64
CA ARG A 32 16.10 5.41 6.18
C ARG A 32 16.25 6.57 5.20
N ASN A 33 17.41 6.70 4.57
CA ASN A 33 17.68 7.76 3.61
C ASN A 33 17.00 7.47 2.28
N HIS A 34 17.14 6.26 1.74
CA HIS A 34 16.57 5.86 0.46
C HIS A 34 15.03 5.93 0.45
N PHE A 35 14.39 5.58 1.55
CA PHE A 35 12.94 5.65 1.70
C PHE A 35 12.44 6.95 2.33
N TYR A 36 13.32 7.91 2.61
CA TYR A 36 12.95 9.19 3.23
C TYR A 36 12.07 8.98 4.46
N VAL A 37 12.55 8.11 5.36
CA VAL A 37 11.82 7.72 6.56
C VAL A 37 11.63 8.91 7.49
N ILE A 38 10.37 9.16 7.87
CA ILE A 38 10.01 10.13 8.89
C ILE A 38 9.73 9.42 10.20
N SER A 39 10.24 9.97 11.29
CA SER A 39 10.52 9.26 12.55
C SER A 39 9.32 8.89 13.42
N HIS A 40 8.08 9.14 13.00
CA HIS A 40 6.93 8.87 13.88
C HIS A 40 6.38 7.45 13.66
N GLY A 41 6.22 6.69 14.77
CA GLY A 41 5.61 5.35 14.73
C GLY A 41 6.48 4.26 14.08
N THR A 42 7.79 4.45 14.04
CA THR A 42 8.73 3.47 13.49
C THR A 42 9.02 2.33 14.46
N PHE A 43 9.22 1.13 13.93
CA PHE A 43 9.77 0.00 14.68
C PHE A 43 10.44 -1.02 13.74
N GLY A 44 11.30 -1.86 14.29
CA GLY A 44 11.87 -3.03 13.61
C GLY A 44 12.94 -2.74 12.55
N GLU A 45 13.31 -1.48 12.36
CA GLU A 45 14.32 -1.12 11.35
C GLU A 45 15.71 -1.66 11.70
N ASP A 46 16.05 -1.70 12.98
CA ASP A 46 17.36 -2.19 13.45
C ASP A 46 17.40 -3.71 13.61
N ASP A 47 16.25 -4.34 13.92
CA ASP A 47 16.19 -5.76 14.30
C ASP A 47 15.65 -6.66 13.19
N SER A 48 14.62 -6.21 12.49
CA SER A 48 13.88 -7.02 11.52
C SER A 48 14.19 -6.67 10.07
N LEU A 49 14.66 -5.44 9.80
CA LEU A 49 15.03 -5.02 8.44
C LEU A 49 16.46 -5.44 8.12
N THR A 50 16.63 -6.11 6.99
CA THR A 50 17.91 -6.59 6.49
C THR A 50 17.85 -6.72 4.96
N HIS A 51 18.82 -7.38 4.36
CA HIS A 51 18.91 -7.60 2.92
C HIS A 51 19.10 -9.08 2.61
N ALA A 52 18.75 -9.45 1.39
CA ALA A 52 19.02 -10.76 0.82
C ALA A 52 19.29 -10.60 -0.67
N HIS A 53 19.98 -11.57 -1.27
CA HIS A 53 20.00 -11.68 -2.71
C HIS A 53 18.60 -11.93 -3.25
N ASP A 54 18.28 -11.27 -4.35
CA ASP A 54 17.04 -11.49 -5.07
C ASP A 54 16.98 -12.96 -5.55
N PRO A 55 15.92 -13.72 -5.24
CA PRO A 55 15.79 -15.11 -5.68
C PRO A 55 15.85 -15.30 -7.21
N THR A 56 15.61 -14.23 -7.97
CA THR A 56 15.61 -14.25 -9.46
C THR A 56 16.82 -13.56 -10.09
N ASP A 57 17.65 -12.87 -9.28
CA ASP A 57 18.87 -12.20 -9.73
C ASP A 57 19.90 -12.14 -8.58
N SER A 58 20.86 -13.05 -8.59
CA SER A 58 21.88 -13.15 -7.54
C SER A 58 22.84 -11.94 -7.45
N HIS A 59 22.83 -11.04 -8.45
CA HIS A 59 23.64 -9.81 -8.45
C HIS A 59 22.90 -8.62 -7.84
N ARG A 60 21.65 -8.80 -7.44
CA ARG A 60 20.81 -7.78 -6.86
C ARG A 60 20.52 -8.07 -5.39
N ASN A 61 20.69 -7.08 -4.52
CA ASN A 61 20.21 -7.12 -3.15
C ASN A 61 18.82 -6.47 -3.06
N VAL A 62 17.93 -7.12 -2.31
CA VAL A 62 16.58 -6.67 -2.04
C VAL A 62 16.32 -6.53 -0.55
N MET A 63 15.38 -5.68 -0.19
CA MET A 63 14.97 -5.50 1.19
C MET A 63 14.34 -6.80 1.72
N LYS A 64 14.81 -7.27 2.88
CA LYS A 64 14.27 -8.44 3.58
C LYS A 64 13.72 -8.02 4.94
N VAL A 65 12.48 -8.35 5.20
CA VAL A 65 11.87 -8.19 6.52
C VAL A 65 11.69 -9.55 7.17
N LYS A 66 12.28 -9.71 8.35
CA LYS A 66 12.20 -10.92 9.16
C LYS A 66 11.04 -10.83 10.14
N TYR A 67 10.42 -11.97 10.40
CA TYR A 67 9.40 -12.19 11.44
C TYR A 67 9.86 -13.37 12.28
N ALA A 68 10.09 -13.14 13.57
CA ALA A 68 10.48 -14.22 14.49
C ALA A 68 9.30 -15.15 14.75
N ASP A 69 9.59 -16.40 15.08
CA ASP A 69 8.61 -17.34 15.59
C ASP A 69 7.86 -16.72 16.79
N GLY A 70 6.53 -16.87 16.82
CA GLY A 70 5.67 -16.30 17.84
C GLY A 70 5.44 -14.79 17.74
N SER A 71 6.00 -14.09 16.74
CA SER A 71 5.86 -12.64 16.63
C SER A 71 4.51 -12.22 16.06
N TYR A 72 3.93 -11.17 16.64
CA TYR A 72 2.74 -10.46 16.17
C TYR A 72 2.83 -8.98 16.59
N SER A 73 1.83 -8.16 16.33
CA SER A 73 1.90 -6.71 16.55
C SER A 73 2.26 -6.27 17.98
N GLY A 74 2.07 -7.14 18.97
CA GLY A 74 2.34 -6.88 20.39
C GLY A 74 3.71 -7.34 20.89
N THR A 75 4.53 -7.98 20.04
CA THR A 75 5.82 -8.57 20.43
C THR A 75 7.01 -7.77 19.86
N ASP A 76 8.22 -8.07 20.36
CA ASP A 76 9.47 -7.67 19.75
C ASP A 76 9.74 -8.50 18.47
N HIS A 77 10.65 -8.02 17.59
CA HIS A 77 11.02 -8.67 16.32
C HIS A 77 9.82 -8.99 15.39
N ARG A 78 8.79 -8.15 15.48
CA ARG A 78 7.48 -8.32 14.85
C ARG A 78 7.41 -7.94 13.37
N GLY A 79 8.50 -7.56 12.75
CA GLY A 79 8.56 -6.99 11.40
C GLY A 79 8.95 -5.53 11.43
N VAL A 80 8.52 -4.75 10.43
CA VAL A 80 8.99 -3.37 10.23
C VAL A 80 7.82 -2.42 10.00
N GLN A 81 7.92 -1.22 10.58
CA GLN A 81 7.00 -0.13 10.29
C GLN A 81 7.70 1.22 10.26
N PHE A 82 7.44 2.00 9.21
CA PHE A 82 7.82 3.40 9.13
C PHE A 82 6.92 4.16 8.14
N TYR A 83 6.90 5.48 8.27
CA TYR A 83 6.30 6.37 7.29
C TYR A 83 7.38 6.91 6.37
N SER A 84 7.13 6.84 5.08
CA SER A 84 8.01 7.30 4.00
C SER A 84 7.38 8.49 3.31
N GLN A 85 8.18 9.57 3.13
CA GLN A 85 7.74 10.79 2.48
C GLN A 85 8.81 11.30 1.49
N PRO A 86 8.98 10.65 0.33
CA PRO A 86 9.94 11.07 -0.66
C PRO A 86 9.65 12.48 -1.18
N PRO A 87 10.68 13.22 -1.66
CA PRO A 87 10.50 14.54 -2.25
C PRO A 87 9.46 14.52 -3.39
N GLY A 88 8.59 15.51 -3.42
CA GLY A 88 7.55 15.64 -4.44
C GLY A 88 6.31 14.76 -4.24
N VAL A 89 6.27 13.90 -3.21
CA VAL A 89 5.12 12.98 -2.97
C VAL A 89 4.05 13.61 -2.08
N LYS A 90 4.43 14.49 -1.17
CA LYS A 90 3.50 15.11 -0.22
C LYS A 90 2.49 16.05 -0.88
N GLY A 91 1.24 15.99 -0.44
CA GLY A 91 0.21 16.99 -0.76
C GLY A 91 -0.61 16.68 -2.02
N HIS A 92 -0.56 15.45 -2.53
CA HIS A 92 -1.31 15.05 -3.71
C HIS A 92 -2.76 14.69 -3.37
N SER A 93 -3.67 14.90 -4.32
CA SER A 93 -5.06 14.41 -4.25
C SER A 93 -5.22 13.01 -4.86
N GLU A 94 -4.25 12.57 -5.65
CA GLU A 94 -4.19 11.22 -6.22
C GLU A 94 -2.74 10.76 -6.39
N LEU A 95 -2.50 9.48 -6.15
CA LEU A 95 -1.20 8.83 -6.38
C LEU A 95 -1.40 7.36 -6.78
N THR A 96 -0.43 6.83 -7.51
CA THR A 96 -0.25 5.38 -7.69
C THR A 96 1.01 4.95 -6.94
N LEU A 97 0.89 3.92 -6.09
CA LEU A 97 1.99 3.21 -5.45
C LEU A 97 2.08 1.80 -6.04
N SER A 98 3.28 1.39 -6.45
CA SER A 98 3.55 -0.01 -6.81
C SER A 98 4.82 -0.52 -6.15
N TYR A 99 4.88 -1.83 -5.89
CA TYR A 99 6.06 -2.53 -5.42
C TYR A 99 5.92 -4.03 -5.66
N ASP A 100 7.04 -4.74 -5.67
CA ASP A 100 7.05 -6.20 -5.72
C ASP A 100 7.24 -6.76 -4.31
N VAL A 101 6.48 -7.82 -3.99
CA VAL A 101 6.59 -8.58 -2.74
C VAL A 101 6.80 -10.07 -3.03
N TYR A 102 7.64 -10.71 -2.20
CA TYR A 102 7.91 -12.14 -2.24
C TYR A 102 7.72 -12.73 -0.83
N PHE A 103 6.99 -13.81 -0.72
CA PHE A 103 6.79 -14.53 0.53
C PHE A 103 7.63 -15.80 0.54
N ALA A 104 8.35 -16.03 1.64
CA ALA A 104 9.19 -17.22 1.83
C ALA A 104 8.38 -18.50 1.68
N HIS A 105 9.06 -19.60 1.30
CA HIS A 105 8.45 -20.92 1.14
C HIS A 105 7.69 -21.38 2.41
N ASN A 106 8.26 -21.12 3.59
CA ASN A 106 7.69 -21.49 4.88
C ASN A 106 6.80 -20.42 5.50
N PHE A 107 6.35 -19.43 4.71
CA PHE A 107 5.50 -18.37 5.24
C PHE A 107 4.10 -18.89 5.55
N ASP A 108 3.76 -19.03 6.82
CA ASP A 108 2.40 -19.35 7.23
C ASP A 108 1.55 -18.07 7.27
N TRP A 109 0.45 -18.04 6.53
CA TRP A 109 -0.44 -16.88 6.45
C TRP A 109 -1.13 -16.56 7.79
N VAL A 110 -1.33 -17.57 8.64
CA VAL A 110 -2.05 -17.52 9.92
C VAL A 110 -3.37 -16.75 9.77
N SER A 111 -3.65 -15.80 10.63
CA SER A 111 -4.86 -14.96 10.56
C SER A 111 -4.66 -13.70 9.69
N GLY A 112 -3.40 -13.39 9.34
CA GLY A 112 -3.05 -12.30 8.44
C GLY A 112 -2.01 -11.34 8.98
N GLY A 113 -1.63 -10.37 8.14
CA GLY A 113 -0.68 -9.33 8.50
C GLY A 113 -0.66 -8.20 7.49
N LYS A 114 0.13 -7.18 7.81
CA LYS A 114 0.17 -5.91 7.06
C LYS A 114 1.21 -5.95 5.95
N LEU A 115 0.94 -5.18 4.91
CA LEU A 115 1.85 -4.84 3.82
C LEU A 115 1.78 -3.34 3.52
N PRO A 116 2.81 -2.76 2.87
CA PRO A 116 2.86 -1.32 2.59
C PRO A 116 1.65 -0.79 1.81
N GLY A 117 1.28 0.47 2.07
CA GLY A 117 0.22 1.19 1.36
C GLY A 117 0.39 2.70 1.44
N LEU A 118 -0.57 3.47 0.93
CA LEU A 118 -0.56 4.92 0.98
C LEU A 118 -1.12 5.44 2.32
N TRP A 119 -0.70 6.65 2.69
CA TRP A 119 -1.23 7.37 3.85
C TRP A 119 -1.32 8.88 3.58
N GLY A 120 -2.10 9.56 4.44
CA GLY A 120 -2.17 11.01 4.42
C GLY A 120 -2.75 11.60 5.69
N GLY A 121 -2.48 12.89 5.92
CA GLY A 121 -2.83 13.62 7.12
C GLY A 121 -1.89 13.32 8.30
N VAL A 122 -2.43 13.18 9.52
CA VAL A 122 -1.61 12.85 10.69
C VAL A 122 -1.23 11.36 10.70
N GLN A 123 -0.02 11.04 11.20
CA GLN A 123 0.55 9.68 11.20
C GLN A 123 -0.06 8.78 12.30
N THR A 124 -1.38 8.70 12.34
CA THR A 124 -2.10 7.97 13.40
C THR A 124 -3.17 7.01 12.88
N CYS A 125 -3.39 6.92 11.58
CA CYS A 125 -4.40 6.05 10.98
C CYS A 125 -4.01 4.56 11.01
N SER A 126 -3.89 4.04 12.23
CA SER A 126 -3.61 2.64 12.57
C SER A 126 -4.00 2.37 14.03
N GLY A 127 -4.03 1.11 14.48
CA GLY A 127 -4.13 0.75 15.90
C GLY A 127 -5.38 1.29 16.59
N HIS A 128 -6.55 1.09 16.02
CA HIS A 128 -7.85 1.51 16.58
C HIS A 128 -8.07 3.03 16.68
N ARG A 129 -7.31 3.83 15.97
CA ARG A 129 -7.48 5.28 15.96
C ARG A 129 -8.50 5.73 14.92
N SER A 130 -9.24 6.78 15.25
CA SER A 130 -10.23 7.37 14.33
C SER A 130 -9.57 7.96 13.08
N PRO A 131 -10.11 7.73 11.89
CA PRO A 131 -9.66 8.32 10.64
C PRO A 131 -10.18 9.75 10.40
N GLU A 132 -10.40 10.55 11.44
CA GLU A 132 -10.95 11.92 11.32
C GLU A 132 -9.97 12.87 10.62
N HIS A 133 -8.69 12.78 10.96
CA HIS A 133 -7.64 13.69 10.46
C HIS A 133 -6.57 12.98 9.62
N CYS A 134 -6.82 11.77 9.21
CA CYS A 134 -5.89 10.97 8.40
C CYS A 134 -6.63 9.88 7.63
N PHE A 135 -5.91 9.24 6.72
CA PHE A 135 -6.32 7.95 6.15
C PHE A 135 -5.09 7.06 5.93
N SER A 136 -5.30 5.75 5.78
CA SER A 136 -4.30 4.83 5.23
C SER A 136 -4.96 3.71 4.46
N THR A 137 -4.28 3.23 3.40
CA THR A 137 -4.76 2.15 2.52
C THR A 137 -3.70 1.06 2.40
N ARG A 138 -3.30 0.50 3.55
CA ARG A 138 -2.31 -0.58 3.56
C ARG A 138 -2.91 -1.84 2.97
N PHE A 139 -2.07 -2.68 2.35
CA PHE A 139 -2.47 -4.04 2.04
C PHE A 139 -2.39 -4.94 3.27
N MET A 140 -3.10 -6.06 3.22
CA MET A 140 -2.94 -7.19 4.14
C MET A 140 -2.98 -8.50 3.37
N TRP A 141 -2.20 -9.47 3.87
CA TRP A 141 -2.49 -10.87 3.62
C TRP A 141 -3.44 -11.39 4.69
N ARG A 142 -4.20 -12.41 4.34
CA ARG A 142 -5.11 -13.13 5.24
C ARG A 142 -4.83 -14.62 5.15
N ARG A 143 -5.59 -15.42 5.89
CA ARG A 143 -5.50 -16.89 5.87
C ARG A 143 -5.55 -17.40 4.44
N GLY A 144 -4.67 -18.37 4.12
CA GLY A 144 -4.58 -18.95 2.79
C GLY A 144 -3.96 -18.05 1.71
N GLY A 145 -3.44 -16.86 2.09
CA GLY A 145 -2.85 -15.90 1.16
C GLY A 145 -3.85 -14.90 0.59
N ASP A 146 -5.11 -14.89 1.00
CA ASP A 146 -6.09 -13.89 0.54
C ASP A 146 -5.54 -12.48 0.73
N GLY A 147 -5.62 -11.66 -0.32
CA GLY A 147 -5.22 -10.26 -0.27
C GLY A 147 -6.40 -9.33 -0.02
N GLU A 148 -6.14 -8.18 0.57
CA GLU A 148 -7.10 -7.10 0.76
C GLU A 148 -6.41 -5.74 0.86
N VAL A 149 -7.18 -4.66 0.68
CA VAL A 149 -6.81 -3.34 1.17
C VAL A 149 -7.40 -3.14 2.56
N TYR A 150 -6.55 -2.88 3.54
CA TYR A 150 -6.95 -2.59 4.91
C TYR A 150 -6.92 -1.08 5.13
N ALA A 151 -8.11 -0.47 4.99
CA ALA A 151 -8.26 0.97 4.91
C ALA A 151 -8.75 1.57 6.23
N TYR A 152 -7.99 2.52 6.77
CA TYR A 152 -8.46 3.46 7.79
C TYR A 152 -9.05 4.66 7.05
N ILE A 153 -10.37 4.69 6.92
CA ILE A 153 -11.15 5.71 6.21
C ILE A 153 -12.43 6.03 7.00
N PRO A 154 -13.03 7.22 6.81
CA PRO A 154 -14.28 7.61 7.46
C PRO A 154 -15.39 6.57 7.31
N HIS A 155 -16.26 6.48 8.31
CA HIS A 155 -17.43 5.60 8.27
C HIS A 155 -18.58 6.18 7.44
N GLU A 156 -18.50 7.43 7.03
CA GLU A 156 -19.49 8.11 6.19
C GLU A 156 -19.38 7.64 4.72
N GLN A 157 -19.56 6.34 4.47
CA GLN A 157 -19.54 5.74 3.13
C GLN A 157 -20.93 5.76 2.48
N TYR A 158 -21.00 5.66 1.14
CA TYR A 158 -22.24 5.76 0.35
C TYR A 158 -22.84 4.37 0.06
N PRO A 159 -24.18 4.23 0.04
CA PRO A 159 -25.21 5.23 0.38
C PRO A 159 -25.36 5.46 1.89
N SER A 160 -24.89 4.56 2.71
CA SER A 160 -24.73 4.62 4.15
C SER A 160 -23.65 3.61 4.57
N TYR A 161 -23.09 3.75 5.77
CA TYR A 161 -22.10 2.81 6.27
C TYR A 161 -22.63 1.37 6.32
N SER A 162 -23.85 1.16 6.82
CA SER A 162 -24.46 -0.17 6.88
C SER A 162 -24.70 -0.79 5.50
N SER A 163 -25.17 0.00 4.55
CA SER A 163 -25.35 -0.46 3.16
C SER A 163 -24.01 -0.75 2.49
N TRP A 164 -22.99 0.08 2.71
CA TRP A 164 -21.65 -0.17 2.20
C TRP A 164 -21.07 -1.46 2.78
N CYS A 165 -21.26 -1.71 4.08
CA CYS A 165 -20.84 -2.92 4.77
C CYS A 165 -21.61 -4.19 4.36
N SER A 166 -22.75 -4.06 3.69
CA SER A 166 -23.48 -5.21 3.14
C SER A 166 -22.93 -5.71 1.80
N ASN A 167 -21.97 -4.98 1.20
CA ASN A 167 -21.28 -5.41 0.00
C ASN A 167 -20.35 -6.60 0.31
N SER A 168 -20.43 -7.67 -0.48
CA SER A 168 -19.64 -8.90 -0.27
C SER A 168 -18.13 -8.72 -0.31
N HIS A 169 -17.64 -7.65 -0.96
CA HIS A 169 -16.22 -7.30 -1.01
C HIS A 169 -15.74 -6.44 0.17
N ILE A 170 -16.64 -6.11 1.11
CA ILE A 170 -16.35 -5.23 2.24
C ILE A 170 -16.59 -5.98 3.55
N ILE A 171 -15.60 -5.95 4.45
CA ILE A 171 -15.79 -6.41 5.82
C ILE A 171 -15.51 -5.24 6.74
N CYS A 172 -16.57 -4.73 7.36
CA CYS A 172 -16.50 -3.58 8.23
C CYS A 172 -16.06 -3.94 9.65
N ASN A 173 -15.33 -3.00 10.25
CA ASN A 173 -14.97 -3.05 11.65
C ASN A 173 -15.13 -1.65 12.27
N SER A 174 -15.89 -1.56 13.36
CA SER A 174 -16.17 -0.27 14.01
C SER A 174 -14.96 0.34 14.71
N ASN A 175 -13.96 -0.47 15.07
CA ASN A 175 -12.86 -0.08 15.93
C ASN A 175 -11.48 -0.15 15.24
N SER A 176 -11.44 -0.53 13.97
CA SER A 176 -10.19 -0.71 13.24
C SER A 176 -10.35 -0.40 11.75
N GLY A 177 -9.37 -0.72 10.92
CA GLY A 177 -9.47 -0.52 9.48
C GLY A 177 -10.53 -1.41 8.82
N GLN A 178 -11.10 -0.92 7.74
CA GLN A 178 -12.06 -1.64 6.92
C GLN A 178 -11.32 -2.57 5.97
N SER A 179 -11.81 -3.79 5.80
CA SER A 179 -11.29 -4.76 4.83
C SER A 179 -12.01 -4.56 3.50
N ILE A 180 -11.28 -4.27 2.44
CA ILE A 180 -11.82 -3.98 1.11
C ILE A 180 -11.23 -4.97 0.11
N GLY A 181 -12.07 -5.69 -0.62
CA GLY A 181 -11.67 -6.64 -1.65
C GLY A 181 -10.97 -7.88 -1.10
N ARG A 182 -11.34 -8.38 0.09
CA ARG A 182 -10.73 -9.58 0.67
C ARG A 182 -11.02 -10.80 -0.20
N GLY A 183 -9.96 -11.49 -0.63
CA GLY A 183 -10.05 -12.67 -1.47
C GLY A 183 -10.27 -12.39 -2.96
N ASP A 184 -10.36 -11.12 -3.37
CA ASP A 184 -10.39 -10.76 -4.79
C ASP A 184 -9.06 -11.07 -5.49
N PHE A 185 -7.99 -11.25 -4.71
CA PHE A 185 -6.69 -11.74 -5.17
C PHE A 185 -6.01 -12.55 -4.07
N VAL A 186 -5.04 -13.39 -4.47
CA VAL A 186 -4.36 -14.31 -3.57
C VAL A 186 -2.85 -14.19 -3.75
N PHE A 187 -2.14 -14.05 -2.64
CA PHE A 187 -0.68 -14.12 -2.61
C PHE A 187 -0.20 -15.57 -2.65
N HIS A 188 0.99 -15.78 -3.20
CA HIS A 188 1.62 -17.07 -3.29
C HIS A 188 3.06 -17.02 -2.78
N HIS A 189 3.56 -18.14 -2.29
CA HIS A 189 4.95 -18.34 -1.92
C HIS A 189 5.86 -18.40 -3.14
N ASP A 190 7.15 -18.20 -2.92
CA ASP A 190 8.24 -18.49 -3.84
C ASP A 190 8.18 -17.76 -5.18
N LYS A 191 7.46 -16.65 -5.25
CA LYS A 191 7.45 -15.82 -6.45
C LYS A 191 7.28 -14.33 -6.13
N TRP A 192 7.87 -13.49 -6.96
CA TRP A 192 7.58 -12.08 -6.98
C TRP A 192 6.18 -11.82 -7.51
N GLN A 193 5.47 -10.94 -6.82
CA GLN A 193 4.14 -10.48 -7.19
C GLN A 193 4.10 -8.97 -7.05
N LYS A 194 3.70 -8.28 -8.13
CA LYS A 194 3.61 -6.83 -8.14
C LYS A 194 2.26 -6.38 -7.61
N LEU A 195 2.27 -5.65 -6.51
CA LEU A 195 1.11 -4.91 -6.02
C LEU A 195 1.12 -3.49 -6.57
N THR A 196 -0.03 -3.04 -7.04
CA THR A 196 -0.24 -1.64 -7.44
C THR A 196 -1.57 -1.16 -6.86
N GLN A 197 -1.57 -0.01 -6.23
CA GLN A 197 -2.79 0.69 -5.85
C GLN A 197 -2.78 2.11 -6.41
N TYR A 198 -3.90 2.52 -6.99
CA TYR A 198 -4.21 3.90 -7.30
C TYR A 198 -5.27 4.38 -6.32
N VAL A 199 -4.98 5.49 -5.66
CA VAL A 199 -5.90 6.20 -4.76
C VAL A 199 -6.11 7.60 -5.28
N LYS A 200 -7.38 7.98 -5.46
CA LYS A 200 -7.82 9.37 -5.65
C LYS A 200 -8.74 9.73 -4.51
N LEU A 201 -8.37 10.77 -3.77
CA LEU A 201 -9.19 11.27 -2.66
C LEU A 201 -10.50 11.83 -3.19
N ASN A 202 -11.55 11.70 -2.39
CA ASN A 202 -12.84 12.32 -2.68
C ASN A 202 -12.78 13.84 -2.53
N ASP A 203 -13.64 14.54 -3.27
CA ASP A 203 -14.00 15.92 -2.95
C ASP A 203 -14.73 15.94 -1.60
N VAL A 204 -14.40 16.89 -0.73
CA VAL A 204 -15.01 16.96 0.61
C VAL A 204 -16.53 17.13 0.47
N GLY A 205 -17.27 16.27 1.18
CA GLY A 205 -18.72 16.19 1.09
C GLY A 205 -19.25 15.36 -0.07
N SER A 206 -18.38 14.74 -0.87
CA SER A 206 -18.75 13.86 -1.99
C SER A 206 -18.26 12.42 -1.75
N HIS A 207 -18.93 11.46 -2.41
CA HIS A 207 -18.59 10.05 -2.38
C HIS A 207 -18.00 9.66 -3.74
N ASN A 208 -16.89 10.29 -4.14
CA ASN A 208 -16.29 10.14 -5.46
C ASN A 208 -14.79 9.79 -5.41
N GLY A 209 -14.31 9.35 -4.27
CA GLY A 209 -12.97 8.80 -4.12
C GLY A 209 -12.81 7.48 -4.87
N VAL A 210 -11.61 7.26 -5.44
CA VAL A 210 -11.32 6.08 -6.25
C VAL A 210 -10.24 5.24 -5.60
N LEU A 211 -10.47 3.94 -5.57
CA LEU A 211 -9.47 2.92 -5.27
C LEU A 211 -9.43 1.91 -6.42
N LYS A 212 -8.27 1.71 -7.01
CA LYS A 212 -8.02 0.59 -7.92
C LYS A 212 -6.83 -0.22 -7.41
N VAL A 213 -6.92 -1.53 -7.54
CA VAL A 213 -5.87 -2.46 -7.13
C VAL A 213 -5.57 -3.43 -8.26
N TRP A 214 -4.28 -3.63 -8.52
CA TRP A 214 -3.81 -4.66 -9.44
C TRP A 214 -2.85 -5.59 -8.69
N LEU A 215 -2.99 -6.88 -8.99
CA LEU A 215 -1.96 -7.88 -8.72
C LEU A 215 -1.32 -8.24 -10.07
N ASP A 216 -0.03 -8.02 -10.18
CA ASP A 216 0.71 -8.09 -11.43
C ASP A 216 0.11 -7.12 -12.48
N LYS A 217 -0.47 -7.64 -13.56
CA LYS A 217 -1.14 -6.84 -14.60
C LYS A 217 -2.67 -6.92 -14.54
N THR A 218 -3.23 -7.64 -13.57
CA THR A 218 -4.68 -7.87 -13.48
C THR A 218 -5.30 -6.88 -12.51
N LEU A 219 -6.29 -6.11 -12.98
CA LEU A 219 -7.15 -5.29 -12.12
C LEU A 219 -8.02 -6.23 -11.29
N VAL A 220 -7.80 -6.26 -9.99
CA VAL A 220 -8.46 -7.19 -9.05
C VAL A 220 -9.54 -6.52 -8.21
N TYR A 221 -9.46 -5.20 -8.01
CA TYR A 221 -10.49 -4.44 -7.31
C TYR A 221 -10.62 -3.02 -7.87
N HIS A 222 -11.85 -2.52 -7.93
CA HIS A 222 -12.16 -1.13 -8.30
C HIS A 222 -13.39 -0.62 -7.57
N SER A 223 -13.26 0.56 -6.97
CA SER A 223 -14.37 1.38 -6.47
C SER A 223 -14.15 2.83 -6.82
N SER A 224 -15.24 3.55 -7.14
CA SER A 224 -15.22 4.98 -7.47
C SER A 224 -16.18 5.81 -6.59
N SER A 225 -16.58 5.26 -5.43
CA SER A 225 -17.57 5.89 -4.53
C SER A 225 -17.11 5.94 -3.07
N LEU A 226 -15.78 5.93 -2.83
CA LEU A 226 -15.22 5.92 -1.49
C LEU A 226 -15.09 7.33 -0.91
N VAL A 227 -15.14 7.41 0.42
CA VAL A 227 -14.77 8.60 1.20
C VAL A 227 -13.47 8.29 1.94
N PHE A 228 -12.38 8.95 1.54
CA PHE A 228 -11.08 8.85 2.20
C PHE A 228 -10.84 9.94 3.23
N ARG A 229 -11.48 11.10 3.04
CA ARG A 229 -11.28 12.29 3.88
C ARG A 229 -12.56 13.07 4.09
N LYS A 230 -12.64 13.72 5.26
CA LYS A 230 -13.69 14.68 5.64
C LYS A 230 -13.20 16.14 5.58
N HIS A 231 -11.89 16.35 5.56
CA HIS A 231 -11.25 17.67 5.58
C HIS A 231 -10.38 17.88 4.35
N SER A 232 -10.45 19.05 3.75
CA SER A 232 -9.67 19.42 2.56
C SER A 232 -8.16 19.51 2.83
N SER A 233 -7.76 19.67 4.08
CA SER A 233 -6.36 19.66 4.51
C SER A 233 -5.71 18.29 4.48
N ILE A 234 -6.49 17.20 4.34
CA ILE A 234 -5.95 15.85 4.22
C ILE A 234 -5.60 15.60 2.75
N HIS A 235 -4.34 15.27 2.50
CA HIS A 235 -3.80 14.90 1.20
C HIS A 235 -3.10 13.56 1.30
N ILE A 236 -2.69 12.98 0.19
CA ILE A 236 -1.78 11.83 0.20
C ILE A 236 -0.38 12.37 0.45
N ASP A 237 0.28 11.88 1.50
CA ASP A 237 1.55 12.42 1.97
C ASP A 237 2.72 11.46 1.81
N GLY A 238 2.45 10.20 1.47
CA GLY A 238 3.51 9.24 1.25
C GLY A 238 3.08 7.78 1.33
N MET A 239 4.07 6.91 1.55
CA MET A 239 3.89 5.48 1.77
C MET A 239 3.97 5.16 3.26
N PHE A 240 3.02 4.37 3.75
CA PHE A 240 3.09 3.72 5.04
C PHE A 240 3.64 2.31 4.84
N PHE A 241 4.97 2.20 4.94
CA PHE A 241 5.62 0.89 4.98
C PHE A 241 5.30 0.25 6.32
N SER A 242 4.56 -0.83 6.30
CA SER A 242 4.10 -1.50 7.51
C SER A 242 3.89 -2.97 7.17
N THR A 243 4.74 -3.84 7.70
CA THR A 243 4.70 -5.28 7.45
C THR A 243 5.01 -6.05 8.72
N PHE A 244 4.00 -6.77 9.21
CA PHE A 244 4.07 -7.59 10.43
C PHE A 244 2.83 -8.50 10.50
N PHE A 245 2.93 -9.61 11.19
CA PHE A 245 1.77 -10.43 11.57
C PHE A 245 0.85 -9.59 12.43
N GLY A 246 -0.42 -9.41 12.02
CA GLY A 246 -1.26 -8.34 12.51
C GLY A 246 -2.48 -8.81 13.24
N GLY A 247 -2.74 -8.28 14.36
CA GLY A 247 -3.80 -8.51 15.31
C GLY A 247 -3.28 -8.29 16.71
N GLY A 248 -4.14 -8.31 17.72
CA GLY A 248 -3.81 -7.92 19.09
C GLY A 248 -3.36 -9.06 20.01
N ASP A 249 -3.36 -10.30 19.55
CA ASP A 249 -3.14 -11.50 20.36
C ASP A 249 -2.33 -12.57 19.62
N SER A 250 -2.02 -13.66 20.32
CA SER A 250 -1.21 -14.78 19.82
C SER A 250 -1.83 -15.58 18.69
N ASP A 251 -3.12 -15.48 18.44
CA ASP A 251 -3.79 -16.16 17.32
C ASP A 251 -3.36 -15.60 15.95
N TRP A 252 -2.63 -14.50 15.97
CA TRP A 252 -2.04 -13.86 14.79
C TRP A 252 -0.54 -14.13 14.66
N ALA A 253 0.06 -14.81 15.65
CA ALA A 253 1.49 -14.98 15.72
C ALA A 253 2.04 -15.81 14.56
N SER A 254 3.22 -15.45 14.06
CA SER A 254 3.99 -16.29 13.16
C SER A 254 4.25 -17.65 13.80
N THR A 255 4.14 -18.72 13.03
CA THR A 255 4.35 -20.11 13.51
C THR A 255 5.79 -20.58 13.35
N ALA A 256 6.67 -19.75 12.79
CA ALA A 256 8.09 -20.02 12.60
C ALA A 256 8.84 -18.74 12.26
N ASP A 257 10.17 -18.77 12.37
CA ASP A 257 11.02 -17.75 11.74
C ASP A 257 10.78 -17.74 10.22
N THR A 258 10.35 -16.59 9.70
CA THR A 258 10.06 -16.43 8.29
C THR A 258 10.36 -15.02 7.80
N TYR A 259 10.12 -14.71 6.51
CA TYR A 259 10.42 -13.40 5.94
C TYR A 259 9.57 -13.09 4.72
N THR A 260 9.53 -11.79 4.41
CA THR A 260 9.14 -11.25 3.10
C THR A 260 10.30 -10.49 2.47
N LEU A 261 10.32 -10.45 1.13
CA LEU A 261 11.23 -9.60 0.39
C LEU A 261 10.43 -8.52 -0.34
N PHE A 262 11.06 -7.36 -0.52
CA PHE A 262 10.47 -6.21 -1.21
C PHE A 262 11.48 -5.59 -2.17
N ARG A 263 10.98 -5.12 -3.33
CA ARG A 263 11.75 -4.39 -4.34
C ARG A 263 10.88 -3.50 -5.22
N ASP A 264 11.50 -2.67 -6.05
CA ASP A 264 10.85 -1.91 -7.13
C ASP A 264 9.69 -1.03 -6.67
N PHE A 265 9.86 -0.35 -5.51
CA PHE A 265 8.88 0.65 -5.09
C PHE A 265 8.88 1.83 -6.04
N ARG A 266 7.69 2.24 -6.50
CA ARG A 266 7.48 3.40 -7.36
C ARG A 266 6.24 4.16 -6.94
N ILE A 267 6.33 5.49 -6.99
CA ILE A 267 5.19 6.39 -6.76
C ILE A 267 5.03 7.28 -7.98
N TYR A 268 3.80 7.37 -8.49
CA TYR A 268 3.42 8.19 -9.63
C TYR A 268 2.35 9.21 -9.22
N ASP A 269 2.35 10.39 -9.86
CA ASP A 269 1.50 11.54 -9.53
C ASP A 269 0.02 11.38 -9.93
N THR A 270 -0.33 10.35 -10.69
CA THR A 270 -1.69 10.08 -11.12
C THR A 270 -1.90 8.59 -11.40
N HIS A 271 -3.05 8.26 -11.99
CA HIS A 271 -3.38 6.91 -12.41
C HIS A 271 -2.35 6.37 -13.41
N MET A 272 -1.72 5.27 -13.05
CA MET A 272 -0.86 4.47 -13.92
C MET A 272 -1.51 3.11 -14.11
N ASP A 273 -1.89 2.79 -15.35
CA ASP A 273 -2.39 1.47 -15.69
C ASP A 273 -1.22 0.53 -15.96
N PRO A 274 -0.98 -0.51 -15.14
CA PRO A 274 0.13 -1.43 -15.34
C PRO A 274 0.07 -2.21 -16.68
N VAL A 275 -1.08 -2.22 -17.33
CA VAL A 275 -1.32 -2.93 -18.61
C VAL A 275 -0.95 -2.07 -19.82
N GLY A 276 -0.94 -0.74 -19.67
CA GLY A 276 -0.86 0.23 -20.78
C GLY A 276 0.55 0.69 -21.18
N ILE A 277 1.61 0.28 -20.50
CA ILE A 277 2.98 0.64 -20.89
C ILE A 277 3.51 -0.39 -21.87
N THR A 278 3.12 -0.29 -23.12
CA THR A 278 3.91 -0.83 -24.23
C THR A 278 5.09 0.13 -24.44
N PHE A 279 6.25 -0.24 -23.94
CA PHE A 279 7.50 0.38 -24.39
C PHE A 279 7.67 0.05 -25.87
N GLY A 280 7.52 1.08 -26.74
CA GLY A 280 7.93 1.02 -28.13
C GLY A 280 9.43 1.21 -28.26
#